data_f12fdf83b99cc8881f1f31bf49e76d0d
#
_entry.id   f12fdf83b99cc8881f1f31bf49e76d0d
#
_cell.length_a   1.000
_cell.length_b   1.000
_cell.length_c   1.000
_cell.angle_alpha   90.00
_cell.angle_beta   90.00
_cell.angle_gamma   90.00
#
_symmetry.space_group_name_H-M   'P 1'
#
loop_
_entity.id
_entity.type
_entity.pdbx_description
1 polymer ?
#
loop_
_entity_poly.entity_id
_entity_poly.type
_entity_poly.pdbx_seq_one_letter_code
_entity_poly.pdbx_strand_id
1 'polypeptide(L)'
;MRYKYILLDLDNTLYDTRQTEKLAMRAFLEHYANGGNTEKLYVEYQQINHELWSALEKGNISIDKINTERFRRFFDQENISKDAEDAGSYYLDLLCKYHLFYPSAEEIYEYLTKRYKVALITNGLKDAQERRILDTFLHQDISPLYIGEVIGYHKPDPEVVNYIMNREKWDDKEQVMIIGDSLSSDIQCAQNAGISSIWCNFTGENQGAFRPDFTVYDLIEIKNIL
;
A
#
# COMPACT_ATOMS: atom_id res chain seq x y z
N MET A 1 -7.78 -19.24 -19.81
CA MET A 1 -6.87 -18.43 -18.97
C MET A 1 -6.57 -19.24 -17.71
N ARG A 2 -5.33 -19.21 -17.22
CA ARG A 2 -4.94 -19.90 -15.98
C ARG A 2 -5.54 -19.21 -14.74
N TYR A 3 -5.56 -17.87 -14.73
CA TYR A 3 -6.06 -17.06 -13.62
C TYR A 3 -7.43 -16.47 -13.95
N LYS A 4 -8.26 -16.27 -12.93
CA LYS A 4 -9.57 -15.62 -13.01
C LYS A 4 -9.73 -14.47 -12.01
N TYR A 5 -8.97 -14.52 -10.92
CA TYR A 5 -9.14 -13.67 -9.75
C TYR A 5 -7.84 -12.94 -9.44
N ILE A 6 -7.92 -11.64 -9.29
CA ILE A 6 -6.76 -10.78 -9.02
C ILE A 6 -6.99 -10.05 -7.71
N LEU A 7 -6.06 -10.22 -6.79
CA LEU A 7 -5.89 -9.39 -5.61
C LEU A 7 -4.86 -8.32 -5.97
N LEU A 8 -5.27 -7.07 -6.06
CA LEU A 8 -4.42 -5.97 -6.53
C LEU A 8 -4.17 -5.01 -5.39
N ASP A 9 -2.90 -4.87 -5.01
CA ASP A 9 -2.45 -3.90 -4.04
C ASP A 9 -2.51 -2.46 -4.60
N LEU A 10 -2.51 -1.47 -3.72
CA LEU A 10 -2.64 -0.06 -4.05
C LEU A 10 -1.33 0.72 -3.90
N ASP A 11 -0.77 0.75 -2.66
CA ASP A 11 0.35 1.61 -2.31
C ASP A 11 1.67 1.09 -2.88
N ASN A 12 2.38 1.92 -3.65
CA ASN A 12 3.57 1.57 -4.44
C ASN A 12 3.34 0.48 -5.51
N THR A 13 2.11 0.10 -5.75
CA THR A 13 1.69 -0.78 -6.86
C THR A 13 0.96 0.01 -7.93
N LEU A 14 -0.19 0.61 -7.64
CA LEU A 14 -0.87 1.56 -8.53
C LEU A 14 -0.54 3.00 -8.17
N TYR A 15 -0.60 3.36 -6.87
CA TYR A 15 -0.16 4.67 -6.40
C TYR A 15 1.36 4.73 -6.27
N ASP A 16 1.98 5.80 -6.75
CA ASP A 16 3.35 6.18 -6.36
C ASP A 16 3.33 6.84 -4.98
N THR A 17 3.15 5.98 -3.97
CA THR A 17 3.03 6.43 -2.57
C THR A 17 4.33 7.04 -2.09
N ARG A 18 5.50 6.56 -2.56
CA ARG A 18 6.81 7.13 -2.19
C ARG A 18 6.93 8.59 -2.63
N GLN A 19 6.53 8.90 -3.86
CA GLN A 19 6.56 10.28 -4.35
C GLN A 19 5.45 11.13 -3.71
N THR A 20 4.28 10.57 -3.48
CA THR A 20 3.18 11.20 -2.75
C THR A 20 3.61 11.57 -1.32
N GLU A 21 4.23 10.66 -0.58
CA GLU A 21 4.77 10.90 0.77
C GLU A 21 5.84 11.99 0.78
N LYS A 22 6.73 12.00 -0.23
CA LYS A 22 7.75 13.04 -0.36
C LYS A 22 7.15 14.43 -0.52
N LEU A 23 6.13 14.57 -1.36
CA LEU A 23 5.42 15.84 -1.55
C LEU A 23 4.63 16.25 -0.29
N ALA A 24 3.91 15.30 0.31
CA ALA A 24 3.16 15.53 1.53
C ALA A 24 4.07 15.95 2.68
N MET A 25 5.20 15.25 2.88
CA MET A 25 6.14 15.58 3.95
C MET A 25 6.82 16.94 3.73
N ARG A 26 7.13 17.29 2.49
CA ARG A 26 7.66 18.64 2.20
C ARG A 26 6.68 19.73 2.64
N ALA A 27 5.41 19.63 2.27
CA ALA A 27 4.38 20.58 2.69
C ALA A 27 4.14 20.54 4.20
N PHE A 28 4.21 19.36 4.82
CA PHE A 28 4.13 19.18 6.26
C PHE A 28 5.25 19.91 6.99
N LEU A 29 6.50 19.77 6.54
CA LEU A 29 7.66 20.40 7.16
C LEU A 29 7.65 21.94 7.00
N GLU A 30 7.12 22.45 5.89
CA GLU A 30 6.90 23.89 5.71
C GLU A 30 5.93 24.46 6.76
N HIS A 31 4.98 23.64 7.25
CA HIS A 31 4.00 24.04 8.27
C HIS A 31 4.51 23.86 9.71
N TYR A 32 5.21 22.75 10.00
CA TYR A 32 5.58 22.37 11.36
C TYR A 32 7.04 22.64 11.74
N ALA A 33 7.96 22.66 10.78
CA ALA A 33 9.37 22.92 11.02
C ALA A 33 9.71 24.38 10.67
N ASN A 34 10.10 25.17 11.65
CA ASN A 34 10.49 26.58 11.49
C ASN A 34 11.85 26.75 10.76
N GLY A 35 11.97 26.15 9.60
CA GLY A 35 13.24 26.12 8.85
C GLY A 35 14.15 24.99 9.37
N GLY A 36 14.77 24.27 8.45
CA GLY A 36 15.66 23.15 8.74
C GLY A 36 16.07 22.49 7.44
N ASN A 37 16.97 21.51 7.52
CA ASN A 37 17.30 20.68 6.38
C ASN A 37 16.15 19.69 6.14
N THR A 38 15.19 20.07 5.27
CA THR A 38 14.01 19.28 4.93
C THR A 38 14.36 17.89 4.42
N GLU A 39 15.47 17.72 3.72
CA GLU A 39 15.92 16.42 3.23
C GLU A 39 16.32 15.49 4.40
N LYS A 40 17.07 16.02 5.39
CA LYS A 40 17.43 15.29 6.60
C LYS A 40 16.18 14.87 7.38
N LEU A 41 15.27 15.80 7.64
CA LEU A 41 14.02 15.54 8.36
C LEU A 41 13.13 14.50 7.64
N TYR A 42 13.12 14.52 6.29
CA TYR A 42 12.42 13.52 5.51
C TYR A 42 13.01 12.11 5.68
N VAL A 43 14.32 11.97 5.68
CA VAL A 43 15.00 10.68 5.90
C VAL A 43 14.67 10.11 7.28
N GLU A 44 14.70 10.95 8.31
CA GLU A 44 14.35 10.56 9.68
C GLU A 44 12.89 10.13 9.80
N TYR A 45 11.98 10.88 9.19
CA TYR A 45 10.58 10.49 9.11
C TYR A 45 10.41 9.13 8.40
N GLN A 46 11.08 8.91 7.27
CA GLN A 46 11.00 7.65 6.53
C GLN A 46 11.45 6.46 7.38
N GLN A 47 12.51 6.62 8.18
CA GLN A 47 12.97 5.57 9.07
C GLN A 47 11.90 5.23 10.11
N ILE A 48 11.34 6.23 10.80
CA ILE A 48 10.26 6.03 11.78
C ILE A 48 9.05 5.36 11.13
N ASN A 49 8.65 5.82 9.96
CA ASN A 49 7.51 5.28 9.21
C ASN A 49 7.74 3.80 8.86
N HIS A 50 8.91 3.46 8.33
CA HIS A 50 9.28 2.08 8.00
C HIS A 50 9.27 1.16 9.23
N GLU A 51 9.82 1.61 10.36
CA GLU A 51 9.81 0.85 11.62
C GLU A 51 8.39 0.55 12.11
N LEU A 52 7.47 1.52 11.99
CA LEU A 52 6.08 1.36 12.41
C LEU A 52 5.31 0.39 11.52
N TRP A 53 5.48 0.46 10.20
CA TRP A 53 4.86 -0.48 9.27
C TRP A 53 5.41 -1.91 9.47
N SER A 54 6.73 -2.05 9.68
CA SER A 54 7.33 -3.34 10.02
C SER A 54 6.82 -3.89 11.36
N ALA A 55 6.54 -3.02 12.35
CA ALA A 55 5.95 -3.43 13.62
C ALA A 55 4.49 -3.88 13.46
N LEU A 56 3.72 -3.24 12.57
CA LEU A 56 2.35 -3.65 12.23
C LEU A 56 2.34 -5.06 11.61
N GLU A 57 3.18 -5.31 10.61
CA GLU A 57 3.30 -6.63 9.95
C GLU A 57 3.63 -7.75 10.94
N LYS A 58 4.36 -7.43 12.01
CA LYS A 58 4.72 -8.34 13.12
C LYS A 58 3.67 -8.42 14.23
N GLY A 59 2.57 -7.66 14.12
CA GLY A 59 1.53 -7.58 15.15
C GLY A 59 1.95 -6.86 16.44
N ASN A 60 3.04 -6.09 16.42
CA ASN A 60 3.58 -5.38 17.59
C ASN A 60 2.93 -4.00 17.84
N ILE A 61 2.21 -3.48 16.88
CA ILE A 61 1.44 -2.23 16.97
C ILE A 61 0.12 -2.40 16.21
N SER A 62 -0.92 -1.72 16.65
CA SER A 62 -2.20 -1.66 15.94
C SER A 62 -2.23 -0.50 14.97
N ILE A 63 -2.99 -0.66 13.88
CA ILE A 63 -3.04 0.29 12.76
C ILE A 63 -3.52 1.69 13.18
N ASP A 64 -4.48 1.77 14.10
CA ASP A 64 -5.03 3.02 14.64
C ASP A 64 -3.97 3.92 15.31
N LYS A 65 -2.88 3.33 15.81
CA LYS A 65 -1.79 4.05 16.46
C LYS A 65 -0.73 4.59 15.51
N ILE A 66 -0.61 4.02 14.32
CA ILE A 66 0.50 4.37 13.39
C ILE A 66 0.52 5.87 13.09
N ASN A 67 -0.65 6.44 12.79
CA ASN A 67 -0.72 7.83 12.35
C ASN A 67 -0.24 8.82 13.42
N THR A 68 -0.64 8.65 14.67
CA THR A 68 -0.21 9.51 15.79
C THR A 68 1.23 9.18 16.23
N GLU A 69 1.56 7.88 16.35
CA GLU A 69 2.84 7.43 16.87
C GLU A 69 4.03 7.86 15.99
N ARG A 70 3.86 7.92 14.66
CA ARG A 70 4.93 8.39 13.75
C ARG A 70 5.30 9.85 14.02
N PHE A 71 4.30 10.73 14.28
CA PHE A 71 4.57 12.13 14.57
C PHE A 71 5.00 12.36 16.00
N ARG A 72 4.51 11.57 16.96
CA ARG A 72 5.02 11.59 18.32
C ARG A 72 6.52 11.29 18.35
N ARG A 73 6.99 10.20 17.72
CA ARG A 73 8.41 9.86 17.64
C ARG A 73 9.21 10.93 16.89
N PHE A 74 8.70 11.39 15.76
CA PHE A 74 9.35 12.40 14.96
C PHE A 74 9.52 13.73 15.73
N PHE A 75 8.50 14.17 16.44
CA PHE A 75 8.54 15.39 17.24
C PHE A 75 9.46 15.25 18.45
N ASP A 76 9.43 14.11 19.13
CA ASP A 76 10.34 13.82 20.26
C ASP A 76 11.80 13.87 19.79
N GLN A 77 12.13 13.26 18.65
CA GLN A 77 13.48 13.24 18.10
C GLN A 77 13.97 14.63 17.67
N GLU A 78 13.11 15.42 17.05
CA GLU A 78 13.45 16.75 16.53
C GLU A 78 13.18 17.88 17.53
N ASN A 79 12.80 17.57 18.78
CA ASN A 79 12.45 18.54 19.82
C ASN A 79 11.36 19.54 19.37
N ILE A 80 10.37 19.07 18.62
CA ILE A 80 9.22 19.85 18.15
C ILE A 80 8.09 19.74 19.18
N SER A 81 7.72 20.85 19.79
CA SER A 81 6.62 20.90 20.77
C SER A 81 5.29 21.19 20.07
N LYS A 82 4.69 20.16 19.46
CA LYS A 82 3.40 20.20 18.75
C LYS A 82 2.59 18.97 19.06
N ASP A 83 1.29 19.03 18.81
CA ASP A 83 0.38 17.91 18.99
C ASP A 83 0.56 16.88 17.84
N ALA A 84 0.75 15.62 18.20
CA ALA A 84 1.02 14.55 17.25
C ALA A 84 -0.25 14.03 16.56
N GLU A 85 -1.42 14.16 17.18
CA GLU A 85 -2.70 13.77 16.61
C GLU A 85 -3.15 14.76 15.54
N ASP A 86 -3.05 16.06 15.84
CA ASP A 86 -3.27 17.14 14.88
C ASP A 86 -2.32 17.01 13.67
N ALA A 87 -1.03 16.73 13.93
CA ALA A 87 -0.04 16.52 12.89
C ALA A 87 -0.36 15.30 12.02
N GLY A 88 -0.79 14.21 12.62
CA GLY A 88 -1.23 13.01 11.91
C GLY A 88 -2.41 13.28 11.00
N SER A 89 -3.42 14.00 11.50
CA SER A 89 -4.60 14.37 10.72
C SER A 89 -4.24 15.28 9.55
N TYR A 90 -3.42 16.30 9.77
CA TYR A 90 -2.94 17.19 8.71
C TYR A 90 -2.13 16.45 7.63
N TYR A 91 -1.27 15.51 8.05
CA TYR A 91 -0.50 14.71 7.11
C TYR A 91 -1.38 13.79 6.25
N LEU A 92 -2.43 13.20 6.81
CA LEU A 92 -3.42 12.43 6.04
C LEU A 92 -4.11 13.30 4.98
N ASP A 93 -4.46 14.55 5.30
CA ASP A 93 -5.02 15.48 4.34
C ASP A 93 -4.06 15.75 3.17
N LEU A 94 -2.77 15.90 3.48
CA LEU A 94 -1.73 16.07 2.45
C LEU A 94 -1.56 14.83 1.59
N LEU A 95 -1.57 13.62 2.16
CA LEU A 95 -1.51 12.37 1.41
C LEU A 95 -2.69 12.22 0.46
N CYS A 96 -3.90 12.58 0.91
CA CYS A 96 -5.09 12.56 0.06
C CYS A 96 -5.05 13.62 -1.04
N LYS A 97 -4.40 14.77 -0.79
CA LYS A 97 -4.26 15.85 -1.76
C LYS A 97 -3.27 15.52 -2.89
N TYR A 98 -2.16 14.83 -2.57
CA TYR A 98 -1.04 14.60 -3.49
C TYR A 98 -1.01 13.19 -4.10
N HIS A 99 -2.09 12.42 -4.01
CA HIS A 99 -2.14 11.05 -4.55
C HIS A 99 -1.71 10.98 -6.02
N LEU A 100 -0.55 10.39 -6.25
CA LEU A 100 0.04 10.18 -7.57
C LEU A 100 -0.08 8.70 -7.94
N PHE A 101 -0.14 8.43 -9.24
CA PHE A 101 -0.13 7.07 -9.78
C PHE A 101 1.16 6.78 -10.52
N TYR A 102 1.57 5.51 -10.54
CA TYR A 102 2.59 5.07 -11.47
C TYR A 102 2.12 5.22 -12.93
N PRO A 103 3.07 5.40 -13.88
CA PRO A 103 2.74 5.32 -15.30
C PRO A 103 1.96 4.04 -15.62
N SER A 104 1.02 4.11 -16.54
CA SER A 104 0.17 2.98 -16.98
C SER A 104 -0.76 2.38 -15.92
N ALA A 105 -0.89 2.97 -14.71
CA ALA A 105 -1.74 2.41 -13.66
C ALA A 105 -3.22 2.29 -14.10
N GLU A 106 -3.77 3.34 -14.68
CA GLU A 106 -5.14 3.34 -15.21
C GLU A 106 -5.31 2.32 -16.34
N GLU A 107 -4.37 2.27 -17.28
CA GLU A 107 -4.39 1.33 -18.41
C GLU A 107 -4.36 -0.13 -17.95
N ILE A 108 -3.53 -0.44 -16.94
CA ILE A 108 -3.44 -1.78 -16.37
C ILE A 108 -4.68 -2.12 -15.56
N TYR A 109 -5.19 -1.19 -14.75
CA TYR A 109 -6.41 -1.41 -14.01
C TYR A 109 -7.60 -1.71 -14.92
N GLU A 110 -7.79 -0.93 -15.99
CA GLU A 110 -8.79 -1.21 -17.02
C GLU A 110 -8.57 -2.56 -17.71
N TYR A 111 -7.32 -2.89 -18.04
CA TYR A 111 -6.99 -4.18 -18.67
C TYR A 111 -7.39 -5.35 -17.77
N LEU A 112 -7.10 -5.26 -16.46
CA LEU A 112 -7.40 -6.31 -15.48
C LEU A 112 -8.91 -6.44 -15.25
N THR A 113 -9.62 -5.33 -14.99
CA THR A 113 -11.06 -5.34 -14.66
C THR A 113 -11.93 -5.81 -15.83
N LYS A 114 -11.48 -5.60 -17.07
CA LYS A 114 -12.17 -6.10 -18.27
C LYS A 114 -12.04 -7.63 -18.48
N ARG A 115 -11.06 -8.29 -17.84
CA ARG A 115 -10.70 -9.70 -18.08
C ARG A 115 -10.81 -10.59 -16.87
N TYR A 116 -10.64 -10.05 -15.69
CA TYR A 116 -10.54 -10.76 -14.42
C TYR A 116 -11.53 -10.19 -13.41
N LYS A 117 -11.89 -10.96 -12.40
CA LYS A 117 -12.51 -10.41 -11.20
C LYS A 117 -11.40 -9.85 -10.32
N VAL A 118 -11.43 -8.54 -10.12
CA VAL A 118 -10.41 -7.81 -9.37
C VAL A 118 -10.98 -7.41 -8.01
N ALA A 119 -10.19 -7.61 -6.96
CA ALA A 119 -10.40 -7.02 -5.65
C ALA A 119 -9.18 -6.19 -5.26
N LEU A 120 -9.41 -4.95 -4.86
CA LEU A 120 -8.35 -4.07 -4.34
C LEU A 120 -8.08 -4.44 -2.88
N ILE A 121 -6.81 -4.57 -2.52
CA ILE A 121 -6.38 -4.94 -1.17
C ILE A 121 -5.33 -3.97 -0.65
N THR A 122 -5.42 -3.57 0.61
CA THR A 122 -4.43 -2.67 1.22
C THR A 122 -4.31 -2.86 2.73
N ASN A 123 -3.09 -2.67 3.24
CA ASN A 123 -2.82 -2.53 4.67
C ASN A 123 -2.89 -1.07 5.15
N GLY A 124 -3.13 -0.12 4.23
CA GLY A 124 -3.17 1.30 4.53
C GLY A 124 -4.32 1.71 5.47
N LEU A 125 -4.21 2.91 6.03
CA LEU A 125 -5.23 3.49 6.90
C LEU A 125 -6.55 3.68 6.16
N LYS A 126 -7.65 3.22 6.77
CA LYS A 126 -8.99 3.28 6.19
C LYS A 126 -9.34 4.66 5.63
N ASP A 127 -9.23 5.68 6.46
CA ASP A 127 -9.62 7.04 6.07
C ASP A 127 -8.80 7.57 4.87
N ALA A 128 -7.51 7.22 4.80
CA ALA A 128 -6.67 7.60 3.68
C ALA A 128 -7.08 6.86 2.40
N GLN A 129 -7.31 5.55 2.47
CA GLN A 129 -7.62 4.74 1.29
C GLN A 129 -9.00 5.07 0.71
N GLU A 130 -10.02 5.18 1.55
CA GLU A 130 -11.37 5.56 1.12
C GLU A 130 -11.38 6.94 0.45
N ARG A 131 -10.69 7.93 1.02
CA ARG A 131 -10.62 9.29 0.46
C ARG A 131 -9.82 9.36 -0.84
N ARG A 132 -8.71 8.62 -0.94
CA ARG A 132 -7.85 8.63 -2.13
C ARG A 132 -8.52 8.01 -3.35
N ILE A 133 -9.42 7.05 -3.16
CA ILE A 133 -10.12 6.36 -4.25
C ILE A 133 -11.23 7.22 -4.84
N LEU A 134 -11.91 8.06 -4.04
CA LEU A 134 -13.15 8.75 -4.43
C LEU A 134 -13.05 9.57 -5.72
N ASP A 135 -11.93 10.26 -5.95
CA ASP A 135 -11.73 11.16 -7.08
C ASP A 135 -10.76 10.60 -8.13
N THR A 136 -10.69 9.27 -8.25
CA THR A 136 -9.77 8.60 -9.16
C THR A 136 -10.48 7.62 -10.10
N PHE A 137 -9.77 7.08 -11.09
CA PHE A 137 -10.29 6.03 -11.96
C PHE A 137 -10.67 4.75 -11.20
N LEU A 138 -10.11 4.50 -10.02
CA LEU A 138 -10.43 3.33 -9.18
C LEU A 138 -11.86 3.37 -8.65
N HIS A 139 -12.41 4.56 -8.42
CA HIS A 139 -13.79 4.73 -7.95
C HIS A 139 -14.84 4.47 -9.03
N GLN A 140 -14.46 4.59 -10.31
CA GLN A 140 -15.40 4.44 -11.44
C GLN A 140 -15.72 2.98 -11.75
N ASP A 141 -14.89 2.04 -11.29
CA ASP A 141 -15.05 0.61 -11.51
C ASP A 141 -15.53 -0.11 -10.24
N ILE A 142 -16.30 -1.18 -10.43
CA ILE A 142 -16.95 -1.93 -9.35
C ILE A 142 -15.99 -3.00 -8.77
N SER A 143 -14.71 -2.67 -8.56
CA SER A 143 -13.81 -3.56 -7.84
C SER A 143 -13.97 -3.35 -6.34
N PRO A 144 -14.30 -4.39 -5.56
CA PRO A 144 -14.42 -4.26 -4.12
C PRO A 144 -13.07 -3.91 -3.50
N LEU A 145 -13.10 -3.00 -2.51
CA LEU A 145 -11.93 -2.57 -1.74
C LEU A 145 -11.91 -3.29 -0.39
N TYR A 146 -10.81 -3.99 -0.12
CA TYR A 146 -10.54 -4.65 1.15
C TYR A 146 -9.38 -3.97 1.88
N ILE A 147 -9.70 -3.35 2.99
CA ILE A 147 -8.75 -2.65 3.85
C ILE A 147 -8.51 -3.51 5.07
N GLY A 148 -7.25 -3.83 5.39
CA GLY A 148 -6.88 -4.70 6.50
C GLY A 148 -7.52 -4.28 7.83
N GLU A 149 -7.52 -2.98 8.12
CA GLU A 149 -8.18 -2.38 9.29
C GLU A 149 -9.68 -2.72 9.38
N VAL A 150 -10.37 -2.79 8.24
CA VAL A 150 -11.82 -3.05 8.20
C VAL A 150 -12.14 -4.53 8.29
N ILE A 151 -11.36 -5.37 7.63
CA ILE A 151 -11.61 -6.82 7.60
C ILE A 151 -11.00 -7.56 8.79
N GLY A 152 -10.10 -6.91 9.56
CA GLY A 152 -9.44 -7.49 10.73
C GLY A 152 -8.25 -8.39 10.42
N TYR A 153 -7.80 -8.45 9.16
CA TYR A 153 -6.64 -9.22 8.70
C TYR A 153 -5.73 -8.34 7.86
N HIS A 154 -4.42 -8.43 8.09
CA HIS A 154 -3.41 -7.65 7.36
C HIS A 154 -2.47 -8.58 6.60
N LYS A 155 -2.09 -8.22 5.36
CA LYS A 155 -0.98 -8.89 4.68
C LYS A 155 0.28 -8.80 5.57
N PRO A 156 1.04 -9.85 5.80
CA PRO A 156 1.10 -11.12 5.06
C PRO A 156 0.23 -12.27 5.60
N ASP A 157 -0.75 -12.02 6.47
CA ASP A 157 -1.64 -13.06 6.98
C ASP A 157 -2.44 -13.69 5.80
N PRO A 158 -2.41 -15.02 5.60
CA PRO A 158 -3.18 -15.70 4.56
C PRO A 158 -4.69 -15.57 4.74
N GLU A 159 -5.17 -15.21 5.92
CA GLU A 159 -6.60 -14.99 6.18
C GLU A 159 -7.16 -13.82 5.39
N VAL A 160 -6.35 -12.86 4.95
CA VAL A 160 -6.76 -11.83 3.97
C VAL A 160 -7.31 -12.48 2.70
N VAL A 161 -6.57 -13.44 2.14
CA VAL A 161 -6.96 -14.15 0.91
C VAL A 161 -8.20 -15.01 1.15
N ASN A 162 -8.22 -15.79 2.23
CA ASN A 162 -9.33 -16.66 2.60
C ASN A 162 -10.62 -15.85 2.81
N TYR A 163 -10.55 -14.72 3.50
CA TYR A 163 -11.69 -13.82 3.73
C TYR A 163 -12.27 -13.31 2.41
N ILE A 164 -11.42 -12.82 1.50
CA ILE A 164 -11.85 -12.24 0.22
C ILE A 164 -12.45 -13.34 -0.67
N MET A 165 -11.81 -14.49 -0.78
CA MET A 165 -12.34 -15.62 -1.56
C MET A 165 -13.73 -16.05 -1.08
N ASN A 166 -13.93 -16.15 0.23
CA ASN A 166 -15.22 -16.48 0.81
C ASN A 166 -16.27 -15.39 0.52
N ARG A 167 -15.89 -14.12 0.67
CA ARG A 167 -16.79 -12.98 0.47
C ARG A 167 -17.22 -12.83 -0.98
N GLU A 168 -16.28 -12.99 -1.92
CA GLU A 168 -16.48 -12.86 -3.36
C GLU A 168 -16.94 -14.16 -4.04
N LYS A 169 -17.02 -15.27 -3.27
CA LYS A 169 -17.35 -16.60 -3.77
C LYS A 169 -16.40 -17.06 -4.87
N TRP A 170 -15.11 -16.82 -4.66
CA TRP A 170 -14.05 -17.35 -5.50
C TRP A 170 -13.77 -18.80 -5.09
N ASP A 171 -13.92 -19.72 -6.03
CA ASP A 171 -14.03 -21.16 -5.77
C ASP A 171 -12.73 -21.95 -5.98
N ASP A 172 -11.73 -21.33 -6.61
CA ASP A 172 -10.49 -22.01 -6.97
C ASP A 172 -9.26 -21.15 -6.63
N LYS A 173 -8.53 -21.58 -5.61
CA LYS A 173 -7.34 -20.91 -5.12
C LYS A 173 -6.18 -20.88 -6.14
N GLU A 174 -6.07 -21.92 -6.99
CA GLU A 174 -5.05 -21.99 -8.05
C GLU A 174 -5.26 -20.93 -9.15
N GLN A 175 -6.47 -20.37 -9.22
CA GLN A 175 -6.81 -19.30 -10.17
C GLN A 175 -6.72 -17.90 -9.57
N VAL A 176 -6.26 -17.77 -8.32
CA VAL A 176 -6.04 -16.48 -7.65
C VAL A 176 -4.59 -16.03 -7.83
N MET A 177 -4.40 -14.76 -8.12
CA MET A 177 -3.09 -14.12 -8.17
C MET A 177 -3.10 -12.84 -7.37
N ILE A 178 -2.06 -12.60 -6.59
CA ILE A 178 -1.79 -11.31 -5.96
C ILE A 178 -0.78 -10.51 -6.81
N ILE A 179 -1.03 -9.22 -6.95
CA ILE A 179 -0.12 -8.27 -7.61
C ILE A 179 0.20 -7.17 -6.60
N GLY A 180 1.48 -6.98 -6.27
CA GLY A 180 1.90 -5.99 -5.28
C GLY A 180 3.40 -5.73 -5.29
N ASP A 181 3.83 -4.67 -4.59
CA ASP A 181 5.24 -4.24 -4.55
C ASP A 181 6.03 -4.81 -3.37
N SER A 182 5.35 -5.17 -2.28
CA SER A 182 6.00 -5.53 -1.03
C SER A 182 6.33 -7.00 -0.92
N LEU A 183 7.63 -7.32 -0.79
CA LEU A 183 8.09 -8.70 -0.57
C LEU A 183 7.59 -9.28 0.76
N SER A 184 7.63 -8.49 1.85
CA SER A 184 7.23 -8.92 3.19
C SER A 184 5.71 -8.95 3.41
N SER A 185 4.97 -8.20 2.61
CA SER A 185 3.52 -8.09 2.71
C SER A 185 2.83 -8.90 1.61
N ASP A 186 2.90 -8.47 0.35
CA ASP A 186 2.15 -9.08 -0.77
C ASP A 186 2.68 -10.47 -1.15
N ILE A 187 3.99 -10.55 -1.41
CA ILE A 187 4.60 -11.79 -1.87
C ILE A 187 4.59 -12.84 -0.76
N GLN A 188 4.88 -12.42 0.47
CA GLN A 188 4.77 -13.31 1.62
C GLN A 188 3.32 -13.75 1.86
N CYS A 189 2.33 -12.87 1.66
CA CYS A 189 0.91 -13.23 1.75
C CYS A 189 0.54 -14.29 0.72
N ALA A 190 0.98 -14.12 -0.53
CA ALA A 190 0.76 -15.11 -1.58
C ALA A 190 1.37 -16.48 -1.21
N GLN A 191 2.62 -16.49 -0.75
CA GLN A 191 3.31 -17.71 -0.32
C GLN A 191 2.58 -18.39 0.84
N ASN A 192 2.19 -17.62 1.87
CA ASN A 192 1.47 -18.13 3.04
C ASN A 192 0.09 -18.69 2.66
N ALA A 193 -0.58 -18.06 1.69
CA ALA A 193 -1.89 -18.48 1.20
C ALA A 193 -1.82 -19.60 0.16
N GLY A 194 -0.66 -19.87 -0.44
CA GLY A 194 -0.50 -20.86 -1.52
C GLY A 194 -1.16 -20.42 -2.83
N ILE A 195 -1.08 -19.13 -3.17
CA ILE A 195 -1.55 -18.54 -4.43
C ILE A 195 -0.38 -17.99 -5.24
N SER A 196 -0.60 -17.72 -6.53
CA SER A 196 0.40 -17.12 -7.40
C SER A 196 0.60 -15.62 -7.13
N SER A 197 1.79 -15.09 -7.52
CA SER A 197 2.16 -13.70 -7.28
C SER A 197 2.88 -13.05 -8.44
N ILE A 198 2.63 -11.75 -8.64
CA ILE A 198 3.44 -10.84 -9.45
C ILE A 198 4.04 -9.80 -8.49
N TRP A 199 5.36 -9.71 -8.47
CA TRP A 199 6.08 -8.68 -7.73
C TRP A 199 6.37 -7.47 -8.62
N CYS A 200 5.84 -6.31 -8.23
CA CYS A 200 6.07 -5.02 -8.88
C CYS A 200 7.36 -4.39 -8.33
N ASN A 201 8.51 -4.71 -8.94
CA ASN A 201 9.82 -4.26 -8.47
C ASN A 201 10.29 -2.99 -9.21
N PHE A 202 9.60 -1.88 -9.04
CA PHE A 202 9.92 -0.61 -9.72
C PHE A 202 11.18 0.08 -9.21
N THR A 203 11.71 -0.34 -8.06
CA THR A 203 12.92 0.22 -7.44
C THR A 203 14.18 -0.61 -7.68
N GLY A 204 14.05 -1.80 -8.25
CA GLY A 204 15.18 -2.70 -8.47
C GLY A 204 15.71 -3.34 -7.17
N GLU A 205 14.84 -3.56 -6.21
CA GLU A 205 15.20 -4.20 -4.94
C GLU A 205 15.66 -5.65 -5.13
N ASN A 206 16.49 -6.13 -4.19
CA ASN A 206 16.90 -7.52 -4.17
C ASN A 206 15.80 -8.39 -3.56
N GLN A 207 15.39 -9.42 -4.29
CA GLN A 207 14.34 -10.35 -3.87
C GLN A 207 14.68 -11.12 -2.57
N GLY A 208 15.96 -11.30 -2.23
CA GLY A 208 16.37 -12.03 -1.03
C GLY A 208 15.91 -13.48 -1.02
N ALA A 209 15.27 -13.88 0.08
CA ALA A 209 14.71 -15.22 0.26
C ALA A 209 13.30 -15.40 -0.30
N PHE A 210 12.61 -14.33 -0.67
CA PHE A 210 11.26 -14.38 -1.23
C PHE A 210 11.23 -15.02 -2.62
N ARG A 211 10.10 -15.59 -2.99
CA ARG A 211 9.94 -16.33 -4.26
C ARG A 211 8.64 -15.92 -4.96
N PRO A 212 8.61 -14.70 -5.57
CA PRO A 212 7.51 -14.34 -6.45
C PRO A 212 7.48 -15.28 -7.67
N ASP A 213 6.29 -15.60 -8.19
CA ASP A 213 6.18 -16.40 -9.42
C ASP A 213 6.62 -15.60 -10.65
N PHE A 214 6.31 -14.29 -10.65
CA PHE A 214 6.70 -13.35 -11.69
C PHE A 214 7.21 -12.05 -11.06
N THR A 215 8.09 -11.36 -11.76
CA THR A 215 8.57 -10.03 -11.41
C THR A 215 8.41 -9.11 -12.61
N VAL A 216 7.89 -7.91 -12.39
CA VAL A 216 7.77 -6.84 -13.38
C VAL A 216 8.46 -5.58 -12.88
N TYR A 217 9.03 -4.83 -13.80
CA TYR A 217 9.73 -3.56 -13.52
C TYR A 217 8.94 -2.34 -14.02
N ASP A 218 7.86 -2.59 -14.77
CA ASP A 218 6.85 -1.62 -15.18
C ASP A 218 5.48 -2.29 -15.17
N LEU A 219 4.44 -1.54 -14.81
CA LEU A 219 3.07 -2.06 -14.76
C LEU A 219 2.60 -2.65 -16.09
N ILE A 220 3.03 -2.06 -17.23
CA ILE A 220 2.60 -2.52 -18.55
C ILE A 220 3.04 -3.97 -18.84
N GLU A 221 4.11 -4.45 -18.21
CA GLU A 221 4.63 -5.81 -18.39
C GLU A 221 3.66 -6.88 -17.85
N ILE A 222 2.72 -6.50 -16.97
CA ILE A 222 1.67 -7.41 -16.47
C ILE A 222 0.88 -8.03 -17.63
N LYS A 223 0.67 -7.28 -18.73
CA LYS A 223 -0.02 -7.79 -19.93
C LYS A 223 0.69 -8.94 -20.65
N ASN A 224 1.99 -9.12 -20.38
CA ASN A 224 2.75 -10.24 -20.96
C ASN A 224 2.60 -11.53 -20.12
N ILE A 225 2.07 -11.41 -18.91
CA ILE A 225 1.87 -12.52 -17.96
C ILE A 225 0.43 -12.96 -17.92
N LEU A 226 -0.49 -11.98 -17.98
CA LEU A 226 -1.94 -12.11 -17.91
C LEU A 226 -2.58 -11.71 -19.24
#